data_83335b26f31831fadfdffb4d9375383a
#
_entry.id   83335b26f31831fadfdffb4d9375383a
#
_cell.length_a   1.000
_cell.length_b   1.000
_cell.length_c   1.000
_cell.angle_alpha   90.00
_cell.angle_beta   90.00
_cell.angle_gamma   90.00
#
_symmetry.space_group_name_H-M   'P 1'
#
loop_
_entity.id
_entity.type
_entity.pdbx_description
1 polymer ?
#
loop_
_entity_poly.entity_id
_entity_poly.type
_entity_poly.pdbx_seq_one_letter_code
_entity_poly.pdbx_strand_id
1 'polypeptide(L)'
;MTLEEQFGSIDIYVFDQILRGNIVAGMTVLDAGCGGGRNLVYLLREGCEVFGCDQNSEAVEYVREMAGMLAPRVPASNFQIAPIERMPFKDAFADVVMCVSVLHFASDEAHFRAMLSELWRTLRIGGVLFCRLGSTIGMEFERVRENVFCVGDGQEWFLVSEAMLMGLTAELGAELIDPLKTTVVQNHRCMTTWVLRKCA
;
A
#
# COMPACT_ATOMS: atom_id res chain seq x y z
N MET A 1 -24.99 12.45 -3.33
CA MET A 1 -23.83 11.56 -3.16
C MET A 1 -23.51 11.49 -1.68
N THR A 2 -23.56 10.30 -1.09
CA THR A 2 -23.15 10.08 0.31
C THR A 2 -21.63 10.09 0.42
N LEU A 3 -21.08 10.17 1.65
CA LEU A 3 -19.62 10.05 1.85
C LEU A 3 -19.10 8.70 1.38
N GLU A 4 -19.85 7.63 1.60
CA GLU A 4 -19.47 6.29 1.13
C GLU A 4 -19.45 6.20 -0.40
N GLU A 5 -20.41 6.78 -1.09
CA GLU A 5 -20.38 6.87 -2.56
C GLU A 5 -19.20 7.71 -3.06
N GLN A 6 -18.78 8.74 -2.32
CA GLN A 6 -17.69 9.62 -2.72
C GLN A 6 -16.32 9.01 -2.46
N PHE A 7 -16.11 8.38 -1.30
CA PHE A 7 -14.80 7.95 -0.85
C PHE A 7 -14.62 6.42 -0.83
N GLY A 8 -15.70 5.65 -0.95
CA GLY A 8 -15.67 4.22 -0.70
C GLY A 8 -15.32 3.91 0.76
N SER A 9 -14.74 2.73 0.97
CA SER A 9 -14.19 2.31 2.28
C SER A 9 -12.70 2.64 2.39
N ILE A 10 -12.31 3.86 1.98
CA ILE A 10 -10.92 4.31 1.94
C ILE A 10 -10.25 4.16 3.32
N ASP A 11 -8.99 3.76 3.32
CA ASP A 11 -8.18 3.76 4.54
C ASP A 11 -7.98 5.20 5.03
N ILE A 12 -8.22 5.44 6.33
CA ILE A 12 -8.19 6.78 6.92
C ILE A 12 -6.82 7.46 6.76
N TYR A 13 -5.73 6.70 6.72
CA TYR A 13 -4.39 7.26 6.55
C TYR A 13 -4.05 7.52 5.07
N VAL A 14 -4.67 6.81 4.12
CA VAL A 14 -4.65 7.20 2.70
C VAL A 14 -5.41 8.52 2.52
N PHE A 15 -6.57 8.63 3.17
CA PHE A 15 -7.36 9.87 3.16
C PHE A 15 -6.58 11.06 3.77
N ASP A 16 -5.83 10.85 4.87
CA ASP A 16 -4.93 11.86 5.44
C ASP A 16 -3.89 12.35 4.42
N GLN A 17 -3.33 11.47 3.58
CA GLN A 17 -2.38 11.87 2.54
C GLN A 17 -3.03 12.71 1.43
N ILE A 18 -4.28 12.45 1.10
CA ILE A 18 -5.07 13.27 0.16
C ILE A 18 -5.30 14.67 0.76
N LEU A 19 -5.73 14.76 2.02
CA LEU A 19 -5.95 16.02 2.71
C LEU A 19 -4.67 16.87 2.85
N ARG A 20 -3.50 16.24 2.96
CA ARG A 20 -2.20 16.91 3.01
C ARG A 20 -1.67 17.33 1.64
N GLY A 21 -2.34 16.96 0.56
CA GLY A 21 -1.89 17.25 -0.80
C GLY A 21 -0.72 16.39 -1.29
N ASN A 22 -0.43 15.27 -0.63
CA ASN A 22 0.56 14.30 -1.09
C ASN A 22 0.01 13.42 -2.23
N ILE A 23 -1.31 13.34 -2.37
CA ILE A 23 -2.03 12.68 -3.46
C ILE A 23 -3.03 13.68 -4.01
N VAL A 24 -2.86 14.10 -5.25
CA VAL A 24 -3.73 15.10 -5.90
C VAL A 24 -4.15 14.65 -7.31
N ALA A 25 -5.20 15.27 -7.83
CA ALA A 25 -5.68 15.03 -9.19
C ALA A 25 -4.55 15.14 -10.24
N GLY A 26 -4.59 14.26 -11.25
CA GLY A 26 -3.60 14.21 -12.33
C GLY A 26 -2.34 13.42 -12.01
N MET A 27 -2.13 12.99 -10.76
CA MET A 27 -1.02 12.10 -10.43
C MET A 27 -1.26 10.68 -10.94
N THR A 28 -0.17 10.00 -11.30
CA THR A 28 -0.14 8.56 -11.56
C THR A 28 -0.02 7.82 -10.23
N VAL A 29 -1.05 7.07 -9.87
CA VAL A 29 -1.13 6.32 -8.61
C VAL A 29 -1.17 4.83 -8.89
N LEU A 30 -0.24 4.08 -8.28
CA LEU A 30 -0.21 2.62 -8.30
C LEU A 30 -0.64 2.07 -6.93
N ASP A 31 -1.70 1.26 -6.89
CA ASP A 31 -2.11 0.51 -5.71
C ASP A 31 -1.64 -0.95 -5.84
N ALA A 32 -0.57 -1.29 -5.13
CA ALA A 32 0.03 -2.62 -5.12
C ALA A 32 -0.64 -3.52 -4.08
N GLY A 33 -1.34 -4.56 -4.55
CA GLY A 33 -2.27 -5.34 -3.75
C GLY A 33 -3.60 -4.61 -3.60
N CYS A 34 -4.16 -4.15 -4.72
CA CYS A 34 -5.34 -3.28 -4.72
C CYS A 34 -6.63 -3.97 -4.20
N GLY A 35 -6.64 -5.31 -4.14
CA GLY A 35 -7.84 -6.06 -3.75
C GLY A 35 -9.08 -5.59 -4.51
N GLY A 36 -10.18 -5.38 -3.82
CA GLY A 36 -11.43 -4.83 -4.39
C GLY A 36 -11.42 -3.31 -4.62
N GLY A 37 -10.27 -2.64 -4.60
CA GLY A 37 -10.14 -1.23 -4.95
C GLY A 37 -10.71 -0.24 -3.94
N ARG A 38 -10.83 -0.61 -2.66
CA ARG A 38 -11.44 0.24 -1.62
C ARG A 38 -10.80 1.63 -1.49
N ASN A 39 -9.51 1.75 -1.81
CA ASN A 39 -8.77 3.02 -1.75
C ASN A 39 -8.83 3.81 -3.05
N LEU A 40 -9.40 3.27 -4.12
CA LEU A 40 -9.34 3.83 -5.47
C LEU A 40 -10.56 4.68 -5.86
N VAL A 41 -11.69 4.51 -5.18
CA VAL A 41 -12.97 5.17 -5.55
C VAL A 41 -12.81 6.68 -5.68
N TYR A 42 -12.27 7.35 -4.68
CA TYR A 42 -12.03 8.79 -4.70
C TYR A 42 -11.01 9.19 -5.78
N LEU A 43 -9.90 8.46 -5.88
CA LEU A 43 -8.81 8.75 -6.83
C LEU A 43 -9.29 8.67 -8.30
N LEU A 44 -10.12 7.67 -8.60
CA LEU A 44 -10.74 7.51 -9.92
C LEU A 44 -11.67 8.69 -10.25
N ARG A 45 -12.47 9.14 -9.29
CA ARG A 45 -13.40 10.27 -9.45
C ARG A 45 -12.68 11.60 -9.64
N GLU A 46 -11.64 11.83 -8.87
CA GLU A 46 -10.88 13.10 -8.86
C GLU A 46 -9.87 13.22 -10.00
N GLY A 47 -9.74 12.19 -10.82
CA GLY A 47 -8.94 12.32 -12.05
C GLY A 47 -7.48 11.95 -11.91
N CYS A 48 -7.12 11.11 -10.95
CA CYS A 48 -5.84 10.44 -10.97
C CYS A 48 -5.74 9.45 -12.14
N GLU A 49 -4.54 9.21 -12.64
CA GLU A 49 -4.21 8.08 -13.48
C GLU A 49 -3.96 6.85 -12.59
N VAL A 50 -5.00 6.03 -12.42
CA VAL A 50 -4.96 4.90 -11.48
C VAL A 50 -4.49 3.64 -12.17
N PHE A 51 -3.55 2.97 -11.51
CA PHE A 51 -3.05 1.63 -11.83
C PHE A 51 -3.17 0.74 -10.58
N GLY A 52 -3.27 -0.56 -10.78
CA GLY A 52 -3.29 -1.49 -9.67
C GLY A 52 -2.88 -2.90 -10.09
N CYS A 53 -2.42 -3.68 -9.12
CA CYS A 53 -2.28 -5.12 -9.29
C CYS A 53 -2.69 -5.87 -8.02
N ASP A 54 -3.15 -7.08 -8.23
CA ASP A 54 -3.41 -8.06 -7.19
C ASP A 54 -3.22 -9.47 -7.75
N GLN A 55 -2.82 -10.42 -6.91
CA GLN A 55 -2.71 -11.82 -7.34
C GLN A 55 -4.09 -12.50 -7.47
N ASN A 56 -5.12 -11.95 -6.84
CA ASN A 56 -6.48 -12.45 -6.92
C ASN A 56 -7.17 -11.91 -8.19
N SER A 57 -7.42 -12.80 -9.16
CA SER A 57 -8.06 -12.45 -10.43
C SER A 57 -9.47 -11.89 -10.27
N GLU A 58 -10.25 -12.39 -9.31
CA GLU A 58 -11.62 -11.91 -9.07
C GLU A 58 -11.61 -10.46 -8.55
N ALA A 59 -10.66 -10.15 -7.68
CA ALA A 59 -10.46 -8.79 -7.16
C ALA A 59 -10.08 -7.83 -8.29
N VAL A 60 -9.18 -8.23 -9.19
CA VAL A 60 -8.76 -7.41 -10.34
C VAL A 60 -9.93 -7.18 -11.32
N GLU A 61 -10.74 -8.20 -11.61
CA GLU A 61 -11.93 -8.01 -12.46
C GLU A 61 -12.93 -7.05 -11.82
N TYR A 62 -13.18 -7.16 -10.53
CA TYR A 62 -14.05 -6.23 -9.81
C TYR A 62 -13.55 -4.78 -9.91
N VAL A 63 -12.24 -4.56 -9.75
CA VAL A 63 -11.64 -3.21 -9.87
C VAL A 63 -11.76 -2.68 -11.30
N ARG A 64 -11.60 -3.52 -12.32
CA ARG A 64 -11.79 -3.15 -13.72
C ARG A 64 -13.22 -2.66 -13.99
N GLU A 65 -14.21 -3.40 -13.51
CA GLU A 65 -15.62 -3.02 -13.62
C GLU A 65 -15.91 -1.71 -12.89
N MET A 66 -15.45 -1.59 -11.64
CA MET A 66 -15.59 -0.38 -10.82
C MET A 66 -14.95 0.83 -11.51
N ALA A 67 -13.72 0.69 -12.01
CA ALA A 67 -13.02 1.76 -12.73
C ALA A 67 -13.76 2.17 -14.01
N GLY A 68 -14.28 1.20 -14.77
CA GLY A 68 -15.11 1.45 -15.96
C GLY A 68 -16.37 2.26 -15.65
N MET A 69 -16.98 2.07 -14.47
CA MET A 69 -18.16 2.83 -14.05
C MET A 69 -17.79 4.23 -13.52
N LEU A 70 -16.73 4.35 -12.72
CA LEU A 70 -16.37 5.59 -12.04
C LEU A 70 -15.55 6.55 -12.90
N ALA A 71 -14.68 6.01 -13.74
CA ALA A 71 -13.73 6.75 -14.57
C ALA A 71 -13.55 6.03 -15.93
N PRO A 72 -14.50 6.10 -16.86
CA PRO A 72 -14.45 5.36 -18.14
C PRO A 72 -13.20 5.65 -19.01
N ARG A 73 -12.47 6.74 -18.72
CA ARG A 73 -11.21 7.09 -19.37
C ARG A 73 -10.02 6.23 -18.91
N VAL A 74 -10.13 5.57 -17.74
CA VAL A 74 -9.07 4.71 -17.19
C VAL A 74 -9.19 3.33 -17.84
N PRO A 75 -8.19 2.89 -18.62
CA PRO A 75 -8.26 1.59 -19.30
C PRO A 75 -8.29 0.43 -18.29
N ALA A 76 -9.07 -0.59 -18.56
CA ALA A 76 -9.08 -1.83 -17.77
C ALA A 76 -7.69 -2.50 -17.70
N SER A 77 -6.87 -2.29 -18.75
CA SER A 77 -5.47 -2.76 -18.79
C SER A 77 -4.55 -2.13 -17.74
N ASN A 78 -4.96 -1.06 -17.07
CA ASN A 78 -4.20 -0.48 -15.96
C ASN A 78 -4.23 -1.39 -14.72
N PHE A 79 -5.17 -2.34 -14.66
CA PHE A 79 -5.29 -3.29 -13.55
C PHE A 79 -4.83 -4.68 -13.98
N GLN A 80 -3.75 -5.18 -13.34
CA GLN A 80 -3.04 -6.38 -13.75
C GLN A 80 -3.13 -7.48 -12.69
N ILE A 81 -3.27 -8.73 -13.14
CA ILE A 81 -3.16 -9.89 -12.25
C ILE A 81 -1.67 -10.19 -12.09
N ALA A 82 -1.12 -9.83 -10.94
CA ALA A 82 0.30 -10.04 -10.64
C ALA A 82 0.57 -10.02 -9.14
N PRO A 83 1.56 -10.78 -8.66
CA PRO A 83 2.06 -10.64 -7.29
C PRO A 83 2.93 -9.38 -7.18
N ILE A 84 3.05 -8.84 -5.96
CA ILE A 84 3.75 -7.57 -5.72
C ILE A 84 5.25 -7.68 -5.99
N GLU A 85 5.87 -8.81 -5.65
CA GLU A 85 7.31 -9.04 -5.86
C GLU A 85 7.71 -9.14 -7.34
N ARG A 86 6.75 -9.05 -8.27
CA ARG A 86 6.98 -9.04 -9.72
C ARG A 86 5.87 -8.29 -10.46
N MET A 87 5.80 -6.98 -10.24
CA MET A 87 4.79 -6.14 -10.87
C MET A 87 5.10 -5.83 -12.34
N PRO A 88 4.12 -5.89 -13.27
CA PRO A 88 4.32 -5.66 -14.70
C PRO A 88 4.32 -4.17 -15.08
N PHE A 89 4.85 -3.33 -14.21
CA PHE A 89 4.94 -1.89 -14.42
C PHE A 89 6.38 -1.46 -14.65
N LYS A 90 6.56 -0.35 -15.36
CA LYS A 90 7.89 0.21 -15.68
C LYS A 90 8.56 0.78 -14.43
N ASP A 91 9.88 0.94 -14.51
CA ASP A 91 10.64 1.65 -13.49
C ASP A 91 10.22 3.12 -13.44
N ALA A 92 10.19 3.70 -12.25
CA ALA A 92 10.04 5.14 -12.00
C ALA A 92 8.83 5.79 -12.73
N PHE A 93 7.70 5.09 -12.85
CA PHE A 93 6.55 5.62 -13.59
C PHE A 93 5.48 6.26 -12.71
N ALA A 94 5.32 5.83 -11.44
CA ALA A 94 4.26 6.31 -10.56
C ALA A 94 4.70 7.49 -9.69
N ASP A 95 3.82 8.48 -9.56
CA ASP A 95 3.99 9.58 -8.61
C ASP A 95 3.81 9.11 -7.17
N VAL A 96 2.84 8.20 -6.99
CA VAL A 96 2.51 7.58 -5.71
C VAL A 96 2.38 6.09 -5.89
N VAL A 97 3.02 5.33 -5.00
CA VAL A 97 2.83 3.89 -4.85
C VAL A 97 2.22 3.63 -3.49
N MET A 98 1.07 2.99 -3.47
CA MET A 98 0.39 2.56 -2.24
C MET A 98 0.52 1.05 -2.07
N CYS A 99 0.71 0.60 -0.82
CA CYS A 99 0.63 -0.81 -0.44
C CYS A 99 -0.04 -0.91 0.93
N VAL A 100 -1.35 -1.19 0.92
CA VAL A 100 -2.20 -1.08 2.10
C VAL A 100 -2.68 -2.45 2.56
N SER A 101 -2.20 -2.90 3.71
CA SER A 101 -2.57 -4.19 4.32
C SER A 101 -2.16 -5.41 3.49
N VAL A 102 -0.95 -5.38 2.91
CA VAL A 102 -0.43 -6.47 2.07
C VAL A 102 0.95 -6.96 2.51
N LEU A 103 1.91 -6.07 2.80
CA LEU A 103 3.30 -6.44 3.12
C LEU A 103 3.44 -7.44 4.29
N HIS A 104 2.48 -7.48 5.20
CA HIS A 104 2.48 -8.42 6.32
C HIS A 104 2.11 -9.86 5.91
N PHE A 105 1.74 -10.10 4.66
CA PHE A 105 1.57 -11.45 4.11
C PHE A 105 2.87 -12.04 3.51
N ALA A 106 3.99 -11.33 3.64
CA ALA A 106 5.28 -11.88 3.26
C ALA A 106 5.58 -13.17 4.06
N SER A 107 6.10 -14.19 3.39
CA SER A 107 6.44 -15.48 4.00
C SER A 107 7.65 -15.39 4.94
N ASP A 108 8.56 -14.46 4.63
CA ASP A 108 9.84 -14.23 5.31
C ASP A 108 10.43 -12.87 4.93
N GLU A 109 11.60 -12.53 5.46
CA GLU A 109 12.25 -11.24 5.19
C GLU A 109 12.69 -11.11 3.72
N ALA A 110 13.11 -12.18 3.08
CA ALA A 110 13.54 -12.14 1.67
C ALA A 110 12.34 -11.79 0.76
N HIS A 111 11.18 -12.41 1.01
CA HIS A 111 9.96 -12.09 0.29
C HIS A 111 9.48 -10.66 0.57
N PHE A 112 9.50 -10.21 1.85
CA PHE A 112 9.18 -8.84 2.20
C PHE A 112 10.07 -7.82 1.45
N ARG A 113 11.40 -8.08 1.41
CA ARG A 113 12.35 -7.22 0.69
C ARG A 113 12.13 -7.24 -0.82
N ALA A 114 11.77 -8.38 -1.40
CA ALA A 114 11.42 -8.47 -2.81
C ALA A 114 10.18 -7.61 -3.16
N MET A 115 9.12 -7.70 -2.34
CA MET A 115 7.93 -6.86 -2.49
C MET A 115 8.30 -5.37 -2.37
N LEU A 116 9.05 -4.99 -1.33
CA LEU A 116 9.47 -3.60 -1.11
C LEU A 116 10.34 -3.07 -2.27
N SER A 117 11.24 -3.90 -2.80
CA SER A 117 12.08 -3.54 -3.95
C SER A 117 11.26 -3.20 -5.19
N GLU A 118 10.20 -3.96 -5.47
CA GLU A 118 9.30 -3.70 -6.60
C GLU A 118 8.47 -2.42 -6.40
N LEU A 119 7.97 -2.18 -5.19
CA LEU A 119 7.30 -0.90 -4.86
C LEU A 119 8.25 0.28 -5.10
N TRP A 120 9.49 0.16 -4.64
CA TRP A 120 10.51 1.19 -4.81
C TRP A 120 10.96 1.38 -6.25
N ARG A 121 11.07 0.30 -7.02
CA ARG A 121 11.44 0.33 -8.44
C ARG A 121 10.42 1.14 -9.26
N THR A 122 9.14 0.88 -9.03
CA THR A 122 8.04 1.51 -9.78
C THR A 122 7.80 2.97 -9.40
N LEU A 123 8.25 3.39 -8.22
CA LEU A 123 8.14 4.77 -7.76
C LEU A 123 9.18 5.67 -8.44
N ARG A 124 8.77 6.82 -8.96
CA ARG A 124 9.69 7.82 -9.53
C ARG A 124 10.47 8.57 -8.44
N ILE A 125 11.58 9.20 -8.80
CA ILE A 125 12.27 10.15 -7.93
C ILE A 125 11.33 11.30 -7.57
N GLY A 126 11.34 11.71 -6.30
CA GLY A 126 10.42 12.69 -5.74
C GLY A 126 9.02 12.16 -5.44
N GLY A 127 8.70 10.92 -5.85
CA GLY A 127 7.43 10.26 -5.58
C GLY A 127 7.26 9.82 -4.14
N VAL A 128 6.03 9.47 -3.78
CA VAL A 128 5.64 9.06 -2.42
C VAL A 128 5.30 7.58 -2.38
N LEU A 129 5.98 6.83 -1.52
CA LEU A 129 5.60 5.47 -1.12
C LEU A 129 4.74 5.56 0.14
N PHE A 130 3.54 5.02 0.08
CA PHE A 130 2.64 4.87 1.22
C PHE A 130 2.44 3.40 1.54
N CYS A 131 2.89 2.97 2.72
CA CYS A 131 2.63 1.62 3.21
C CYS A 131 1.82 1.65 4.51
N ARG A 132 0.85 0.74 4.62
CA ARG A 132 0.21 0.42 5.89
C ARG A 132 0.30 -1.07 6.13
N LEU A 133 1.04 -1.47 7.16
CA LEU A 133 1.45 -2.86 7.35
C LEU A 133 1.44 -3.27 8.82
N GLY A 134 1.44 -4.57 9.07
CA GLY A 134 1.52 -5.15 10.41
C GLY A 134 2.86 -4.85 11.06
N SER A 135 2.86 -4.51 12.35
CA SER A 135 4.06 -4.21 13.12
C SER A 135 4.00 -4.75 14.55
N THR A 136 5.15 -4.77 15.22
CA THR A 136 5.27 -5.05 16.66
C THR A 136 5.27 -3.76 17.50
N ILE A 137 5.00 -2.60 16.91
CA ILE A 137 5.08 -1.30 17.59
C ILE A 137 3.88 -1.14 18.53
N GLY A 138 4.15 -1.13 19.84
CA GLY A 138 3.12 -0.92 20.88
C GLY A 138 2.32 -2.16 21.26
N MET A 139 2.71 -3.34 20.79
CA MET A 139 2.08 -4.61 21.17
C MET A 139 3.07 -5.76 21.10
N GLU A 140 2.97 -6.69 22.03
CA GLU A 140 3.72 -7.95 22.01
C GLU A 140 2.90 -9.03 21.31
N PHE A 141 3.60 -9.89 20.56
CA PHE A 141 3.01 -11.02 19.85
C PHE A 141 3.80 -12.29 20.10
N GLU A 142 3.15 -13.43 20.04
CA GLU A 142 3.81 -14.72 20.05
C GLU A 142 4.60 -14.90 18.74
N ARG A 143 5.92 -15.08 18.87
CA ARG A 143 6.81 -15.29 17.72
C ARG A 143 6.74 -16.74 17.27
N VAL A 144 6.41 -16.95 16.00
CA VAL A 144 6.40 -18.30 15.36
C VAL A 144 7.79 -18.61 14.77
N ARG A 145 8.37 -17.65 14.06
CA ARG A 145 9.72 -17.69 13.48
C ARG A 145 10.23 -16.26 13.28
N GLU A 146 11.43 -16.10 12.73
CA GLU A 146 12.02 -14.78 12.50
C GLU A 146 11.05 -13.82 11.78
N ASN A 147 10.72 -12.70 12.44
CA ASN A 147 9.78 -11.67 11.98
C ASN A 147 8.37 -12.13 11.62
N VAL A 148 8.02 -13.41 11.88
CA VAL A 148 6.67 -13.95 11.71
C VAL A 148 6.07 -14.24 13.07
N PHE A 149 4.86 -13.74 13.28
CA PHE A 149 4.17 -13.75 14.57
C PHE A 149 2.74 -14.22 14.39
N CYS A 150 2.18 -14.86 15.42
CA CYS A 150 0.78 -15.17 15.50
C CYS A 150 0.00 -13.92 15.91
N VAL A 151 -0.98 -13.49 15.10
CA VAL A 151 -1.87 -12.38 15.42
C VAL A 151 -3.23 -12.87 15.93
N GLY A 152 -4.03 -11.99 16.49
CA GLY A 152 -5.17 -12.31 17.34
C GLY A 152 -6.26 -13.23 16.81
N ASP A 153 -6.30 -13.50 15.50
CA ASP A 153 -7.21 -14.47 14.87
C ASP A 153 -6.53 -15.81 14.52
N GLY A 154 -5.29 -15.99 15.00
CA GLY A 154 -4.49 -17.20 14.75
C GLY A 154 -3.77 -17.19 13.40
N GLN A 155 -3.79 -16.11 12.65
CA GLN A 155 -3.03 -15.97 11.41
C GLN A 155 -1.55 -15.68 11.69
N GLU A 156 -0.68 -16.15 10.82
CA GLU A 156 0.74 -15.79 10.84
C GLU A 156 0.99 -14.58 9.95
N TRP A 157 1.56 -13.52 10.53
CA TRP A 157 1.94 -12.31 9.81
C TRP A 157 3.43 -12.02 9.95
N PHE A 158 4.03 -11.52 8.88
CA PHE A 158 5.33 -10.89 8.94
C PHE A 158 5.18 -9.50 9.56
N LEU A 159 5.73 -9.28 10.73
CA LEU A 159 5.62 -8.00 11.44
C LEU A 159 6.96 -7.28 11.47
N VAL A 160 6.92 -6.00 11.11
CA VAL A 160 8.08 -5.13 11.18
C VAL A 160 8.20 -4.47 12.56
N SER A 161 9.43 -4.22 13.00
CA SER A 161 9.71 -3.35 14.14
C SER A 161 9.98 -1.91 13.69
N GLU A 162 9.94 -0.95 14.63
CA GLU A 162 10.35 0.43 14.35
C GLU A 162 11.80 0.49 13.85
N ALA A 163 12.72 -0.25 14.49
CA ALA A 163 14.12 -0.31 14.10
C ALA A 163 14.27 -0.83 12.65
N MET A 164 13.50 -1.85 12.26
CA MET A 164 13.51 -2.36 10.89
C MET A 164 13.02 -1.31 9.89
N LEU A 165 11.91 -0.61 10.17
CA LEU A 165 11.39 0.45 9.28
C LEU A 165 12.38 1.59 9.12
N MET A 166 13.02 2.03 10.21
CA MET A 166 14.03 3.10 10.15
C MET A 166 15.28 2.66 9.42
N GLY A 167 15.72 1.41 9.62
CA GLY A 167 16.84 0.82 8.87
C GLY A 167 16.56 0.76 7.36
N LEU A 168 15.39 0.27 6.97
CA LEU A 168 14.96 0.22 5.57
C LEU A 168 14.82 1.62 4.96
N THR A 169 14.34 2.61 5.72
CA THR A 169 14.28 4.02 5.28
C THR A 169 15.68 4.54 4.91
N ALA A 170 16.68 4.24 5.75
CA ALA A 170 18.07 4.62 5.50
C ALA A 170 18.69 3.83 4.34
N GLU A 171 18.47 2.51 4.25
CA GLU A 171 18.94 1.65 3.14
C GLU A 171 18.42 2.12 1.78
N LEU A 172 17.17 2.57 1.71
CA LEU A 172 16.54 3.10 0.51
C LEU A 172 16.99 4.53 0.16
N GLY A 173 17.74 5.20 1.04
CA GLY A 173 18.05 6.62 0.88
C GLY A 173 16.81 7.50 0.85
N ALA A 174 15.78 7.10 1.58
CA ALA A 174 14.48 7.76 1.56
C ALA A 174 14.34 8.81 2.67
N GLU A 175 13.47 9.79 2.43
CA GLU A 175 13.00 10.73 3.45
C GLU A 175 11.71 10.20 4.08
N LEU A 176 11.67 10.07 5.40
CA LEU A 176 10.44 9.81 6.15
C LEU A 176 9.63 11.12 6.22
N ILE A 177 8.60 11.26 5.39
CA ILE A 177 7.82 12.52 5.28
C ILE A 177 6.66 12.62 6.27
N ASP A 178 6.37 11.56 6.99
CA ASP A 178 5.35 11.53 8.05
C ASP A 178 5.87 10.65 9.20
N PRO A 179 5.74 11.06 10.46
CA PRO A 179 6.09 10.20 11.58
C PRO A 179 5.36 8.86 11.51
N LEU A 180 6.00 7.78 11.94
CA LEU A 180 5.35 6.48 12.02
C LEU A 180 4.09 6.57 12.89
N LYS A 181 2.95 6.22 12.33
CA LYS A 181 1.66 6.21 13.02
C LYS A 181 1.19 4.79 13.19
N THR A 182 1.04 4.35 14.43
CA THR A 182 0.60 2.99 14.73
C THR A 182 -0.79 2.98 15.36
N THR A 183 -1.66 2.14 14.84
CA THR A 183 -2.96 1.84 15.41
C THR A 183 -2.93 0.47 16.04
N VAL A 184 -3.07 0.41 17.36
CA VAL A 184 -3.25 -0.83 18.11
C VAL A 184 -4.74 -1.12 18.20
N VAL A 185 -5.15 -2.29 17.74
CA VAL A 185 -6.55 -2.73 17.78
C VAL A 185 -6.68 -3.80 18.85
N GLN A 186 -6.97 -3.38 20.08
CA GLN A 186 -7.05 -4.26 21.25
C GLN A 186 -5.85 -5.23 21.33
N ASN A 187 -6.13 -6.53 21.47
CA ASN A 187 -5.09 -7.58 21.49
C ASN A 187 -5.01 -8.34 20.15
N HIS A 188 -5.53 -7.76 19.07
CA HIS A 188 -5.64 -8.46 17.78
C HIS A 188 -4.48 -8.14 16.84
N ARG A 189 -4.16 -6.87 16.65
CA ARG A 189 -3.14 -6.46 15.69
C ARG A 189 -2.63 -5.04 15.92
N CYS A 190 -1.45 -4.79 15.44
CA CYS A 190 -0.89 -3.46 15.25
C CYS A 190 -0.71 -3.17 13.76
N MET A 191 -1.13 -1.99 13.32
CA MET A 191 -0.95 -1.54 11.94
C MET A 191 -0.21 -0.21 11.95
N THR A 192 0.94 -0.17 11.30
CA THR A 192 1.78 1.04 11.19
C THR A 192 1.69 1.63 9.80
N THR A 193 1.54 2.94 9.73
CA THR A 193 1.63 3.74 8.51
C THR A 193 3.05 4.25 8.36
N TRP A 194 3.67 3.98 7.20
CA TRP A 194 5.03 4.34 6.84
C TRP A 194 5.01 5.04 5.49
N VAL A 195 5.38 6.33 5.49
CA VAL A 195 5.27 7.20 4.31
C VAL A 195 6.64 7.79 3.99
N LEU A 196 7.13 7.47 2.80
CA LEU A 196 8.45 7.82 2.34
C LEU A 196 8.40 8.67 1.07
N ARG A 197 9.37 9.57 0.94
CA ARG A 197 9.70 10.22 -0.33
C ARG A 197 10.96 9.59 -0.91
N LYS A 198 10.92 9.24 -2.20
CA LYS A 198 12.08 8.76 -2.93
C LYS A 198 13.00 9.93 -3.26
N CYS A 199 14.15 9.97 -2.61
CA CYS A 199 15.22 10.92 -2.92
C CYS A 199 16.01 10.47 -4.16
N ALA A 200 16.88 11.32 -4.66
CA ALA A 200 17.71 11.03 -5.84
C ALA A 200 18.75 9.95 -5.55
#